data_b95a7659bf981d066b0e484ecfb5d0d0
#
_entry.id   b95a7659bf981d066b0e484ecfb5d0d0
#
_cell.length_a   1.000
_cell.length_b   1.000
_cell.length_c   1.000
_cell.angle_alpha   90.00
_cell.angle_beta   90.00
_cell.angle_gamma   90.00
#
_symmetry.space_group_name_H-M   'P 1'
#
loop_
_entity.id
_entity.type
_entity.pdbx_description
1 polymer ?
#
loop_
_entity_poly.entity_id
_entity_poly.type
_entity_poly.pdbx_seq_one_letter_code
_entity_poly.pdbx_strand_id
1 'polypeptide(L)'
;MSEAIDHNRRRVMVASLITLAAAGISKPGAVGAESSFSPADAQAQEKGALYGFGGANAWLNSPPLGAAELRGKVVLVQFWTYTCVNWLRTLPYLRAWTEKYKDHGLVVVGVHTPEFEFEKNLDNVRAALKDMRVTYPVAIDSSYMVWRAFSNNAWPAVYLIDARGRVRYRHLGEGEYEHTEQAIQQLLTEAGNADVAGGLVSVEARGVEAAADLASLRSGENYLGSERTENFASPGGKGYGQRRAYRVPDRLALNHWALRGDWTQAGGFVALNKPNGRIAYRFHARDVNLVMGPAVRGNAVRFRVLVDGKLPGAAHGVDVDEQGNGTVTGQRLYQLIRQSQPITDRQFEIEFLDSGVEAFAFTFG
;
A
#
# COMPACT_ATOMS: atom_id res chain seq x y z
N MET A 1 2.05 3.53 -30.30
CA MET A 1 0.63 3.38 -29.89
C MET A 1 0.66 2.86 -28.46
N SER A 2 0.39 3.75 -27.52
CA SER A 2 0.37 3.43 -26.08
C SER A 2 -0.98 2.81 -25.78
N GLU A 3 -1.01 1.52 -25.47
CA GLU A 3 -2.21 0.90 -24.91
C GLU A 3 -2.40 1.47 -23.50
N ALA A 4 -3.46 2.25 -23.34
CA ALA A 4 -3.93 2.70 -22.04
C ALA A 4 -4.32 1.46 -21.23
N ILE A 5 -3.57 1.19 -20.17
CA ILE A 5 -3.91 0.17 -19.18
C ILE A 5 -5.26 0.58 -18.60
N ASP A 6 -6.23 -0.31 -18.72
CA ASP A 6 -7.61 -0.11 -18.23
C ASP A 6 -7.59 0.05 -16.69
N HIS A 7 -7.58 1.29 -16.23
CA HIS A 7 -7.54 1.66 -14.81
C HIS A 7 -8.90 1.49 -14.10
N ASN A 8 -9.95 1.03 -14.80
CA ASN A 8 -11.30 0.92 -14.24
C ASN A 8 -11.55 -0.31 -13.34
N ARG A 9 -10.56 -1.19 -13.16
CA ARG A 9 -10.71 -2.42 -12.36
C ARG A 9 -10.30 -2.32 -10.90
N ARG A 10 -9.90 -1.15 -10.40
CA ARG A 10 -9.43 -0.98 -9.01
C ARG A 10 -10.51 -0.60 -7.98
N ARG A 11 -11.77 -0.76 -8.32
CA ARG A 11 -12.87 -0.69 -7.36
C ARG A 11 -13.05 -2.04 -6.65
N VAL A 12 -12.11 -2.44 -5.83
CA VAL A 12 -12.26 -3.55 -4.88
C VAL A 12 -11.85 -2.98 -3.53
N MET A 13 -12.80 -2.51 -2.92
CA MET A 13 -13.81 -2.85 -1.98
C MET A 13 -13.31 -2.77 -0.56
N VAL A 14 -13.73 -1.71 0.10
CA VAL A 14 -14.31 -1.89 1.43
C VAL A 14 -15.81 -2.11 1.18
N ALA A 15 -16.24 -3.34 1.03
CA ALA A 15 -17.64 -3.70 0.95
C ALA A 15 -18.19 -3.77 2.38
N SER A 16 -18.76 -2.66 2.86
CA SER A 16 -19.63 -2.68 4.04
C SER A 16 -20.95 -3.34 3.66
N LEU A 17 -21.12 -4.59 3.99
CA LEU A 17 -22.40 -5.28 4.01
C LEU A 17 -23.18 -4.85 5.26
N ILE A 18 -24.08 -3.88 5.08
CA ILE A 18 -25.20 -3.67 6.01
C ILE A 18 -26.35 -4.53 5.47
N THR A 19 -26.57 -5.68 6.08
CA THR A 19 -27.80 -6.47 5.89
C THR A 19 -28.65 -6.35 7.13
N LEU A 20 -29.84 -5.78 6.97
CA LEU A 20 -30.89 -5.79 7.99
C LEU A 20 -31.33 -7.23 8.28
N ALA A 21 -31.35 -7.58 9.57
CA ALA A 21 -31.85 -8.85 10.07
C ALA A 21 -33.37 -8.91 10.01
N ALA A 22 -33.88 -9.98 9.40
CA ALA A 22 -35.20 -10.52 9.71
C ALA A 22 -35.01 -11.91 10.31
N ALA A 23 -35.63 -12.13 11.46
CA ALA A 23 -35.47 -13.30 12.28
C ALA A 23 -35.98 -14.60 11.62
N GLY A 24 -35.15 -15.65 11.64
CA GLY A 24 -35.55 -17.00 11.35
C GLY A 24 -34.56 -17.97 11.98
N ILE A 25 -35.01 -18.71 13.00
CA ILE A 25 -34.21 -19.68 13.75
C ILE A 25 -33.98 -20.93 12.88
N SER A 26 -32.73 -21.27 12.59
CA SER A 26 -32.33 -22.60 12.09
C SER A 26 -30.88 -22.93 12.52
N LYS A 27 -30.65 -24.18 12.86
CA LYS A 27 -29.47 -24.81 13.47
C LYS A 27 -28.14 -24.56 12.76
N PRO A 28 -26.99 -24.62 13.47
CA PRO A 28 -25.68 -24.37 12.87
C PRO A 28 -25.21 -25.61 12.06
N GLY A 29 -25.15 -25.47 10.75
CA GLY A 29 -24.39 -26.33 9.85
C GLY A 29 -23.07 -25.66 9.55
N ALA A 30 -21.95 -26.36 9.74
CA ALA A 30 -20.63 -25.91 9.38
C ALA A 30 -20.57 -25.57 7.89
N VAL A 31 -20.41 -24.29 7.55
CA VAL A 31 -20.15 -23.84 6.18
C VAL A 31 -18.64 -23.60 6.09
N GLY A 32 -17.94 -24.59 5.54
CA GLY A 32 -16.58 -24.40 5.05
C GLY A 32 -16.60 -23.34 3.94
N ALA A 33 -15.85 -22.27 4.10
CA ALA A 33 -15.60 -21.29 3.06
C ALA A 33 -14.73 -21.94 1.97
N GLU A 34 -15.36 -22.61 1.01
CA GLU A 34 -14.69 -22.98 -0.24
C GLU A 34 -14.44 -21.70 -1.04
N SER A 35 -13.18 -21.29 -1.14
CA SER A 35 -12.75 -20.26 -2.06
C SER A 35 -12.91 -20.80 -3.50
N SER A 36 -14.02 -20.47 -4.14
CA SER A 36 -14.29 -20.85 -5.54
C SER A 36 -13.33 -20.12 -6.48
N PHE A 37 -12.33 -20.84 -6.97
CA PHE A 37 -11.48 -20.39 -8.09
C PHE A 37 -12.28 -20.34 -9.38
N SER A 38 -12.12 -19.27 -10.17
CA SER A 38 -12.71 -19.21 -11.52
C SER A 38 -11.92 -20.12 -12.49
N PRO A 39 -12.53 -20.59 -13.59
CA PRO A 39 -11.82 -21.37 -14.63
C PRO A 39 -10.61 -20.63 -15.25
N ALA A 40 -10.60 -19.30 -15.25
CA ALA A 40 -9.45 -18.50 -15.69
C ALA A 40 -8.26 -18.57 -14.70
N ASP A 41 -8.56 -18.72 -13.40
CA ASP A 41 -7.55 -18.91 -12.36
C ASP A 41 -6.89 -20.30 -12.48
N ALA A 42 -7.64 -21.31 -12.93
CA ALA A 42 -7.13 -22.67 -13.16
C ALA A 42 -6.13 -22.76 -14.32
N GLN A 43 -6.31 -21.97 -15.39
CA GLN A 43 -5.39 -21.98 -16.53
C GLN A 43 -4.03 -21.30 -16.24
N ALA A 44 -4.00 -20.32 -15.34
CA ALA A 44 -2.75 -19.75 -14.85
C ALA A 44 -1.96 -20.75 -13.97
N GLN A 45 -2.66 -21.71 -13.35
CA GLN A 45 -2.06 -22.76 -12.53
C GLN A 45 -1.33 -23.84 -13.36
N GLU A 46 -1.76 -24.12 -14.60
CA GLU A 46 -1.14 -25.16 -15.45
C GLU A 46 0.22 -24.77 -16.04
N LYS A 47 0.56 -23.47 -16.11
CA LYS A 47 1.83 -22.99 -16.67
C LYS A 47 2.98 -22.85 -15.65
N GLY A 48 2.85 -23.39 -14.45
CA GLY A 48 3.90 -23.37 -13.43
C GLY A 48 4.25 -21.95 -13.00
N ALA A 49 3.68 -21.46 -11.88
CA ALA A 49 3.86 -20.11 -11.35
C ALA A 49 5.33 -19.66 -11.20
N LEU A 50 6.27 -20.62 -11.04
CA LEU A 50 7.71 -20.34 -10.96
C LEU A 50 8.30 -19.74 -12.24
N TYR A 51 7.65 -19.91 -13.40
CA TYR A 51 8.08 -19.27 -14.64
C TYR A 51 7.63 -17.79 -14.75
N GLY A 52 6.75 -17.35 -13.87
CA GLY A 52 6.22 -15.98 -13.89
C GLY A 52 7.25 -14.88 -13.66
N PHE A 53 8.40 -15.21 -13.05
CA PHE A 53 9.46 -14.24 -12.78
C PHE A 53 10.33 -13.88 -13.99
N GLY A 54 10.23 -14.61 -15.10
CA GLY A 54 11.02 -14.34 -16.32
C GLY A 54 10.80 -12.94 -16.92
N GLY A 55 9.74 -12.22 -16.49
CA GLY A 55 9.45 -10.85 -16.89
C GLY A 55 10.03 -9.76 -15.99
N ALA A 56 10.75 -10.12 -14.92
CA ALA A 56 11.33 -9.14 -14.01
C ALA A 56 12.41 -8.29 -14.71
N ASN A 57 12.36 -6.97 -14.52
CA ASN A 57 13.28 -6.03 -15.13
C ASN A 57 14.68 -6.07 -14.47
N ALA A 58 14.74 -6.38 -13.19
CA ALA A 58 15.95 -6.51 -12.39
C ALA A 58 15.66 -7.31 -11.11
N TRP A 59 16.72 -7.68 -10.39
CA TRP A 59 16.64 -8.28 -9.06
C TRP A 59 17.50 -7.51 -8.05
N LEU A 60 17.01 -7.42 -6.83
CA LEU A 60 17.72 -6.84 -5.69
C LEU A 60 17.78 -7.88 -4.57
N ASN A 61 18.80 -7.80 -3.73
CA ASN A 61 19.11 -8.72 -2.63
C ASN A 61 19.44 -10.17 -3.04
N SER A 62 19.37 -10.50 -4.34
CA SER A 62 19.75 -11.82 -4.86
C SER A 62 20.09 -11.75 -6.35
N PRO A 63 20.77 -12.77 -6.91
CA PRO A 63 20.71 -13.04 -8.35
C PRO A 63 19.27 -13.32 -8.80
N PRO A 64 18.99 -13.31 -10.12
CA PRO A 64 17.70 -13.73 -10.65
C PRO A 64 17.31 -15.12 -10.17
N LEU A 65 16.06 -15.27 -9.70
CA LEU A 65 15.48 -16.55 -9.29
C LEU A 65 14.46 -17.02 -10.33
N GLY A 66 14.62 -18.23 -10.78
CA GLY A 66 13.69 -18.87 -11.72
C GLY A 66 13.21 -20.21 -11.20
N ALA A 67 12.58 -20.99 -12.10
CA ALA A 67 12.02 -22.29 -11.74
C ALA A 67 13.10 -23.30 -11.27
N ALA A 68 14.36 -23.16 -11.72
CA ALA A 68 15.44 -24.07 -11.32
C ALA A 68 15.84 -23.84 -9.85
N GLU A 69 16.00 -22.57 -9.44
CA GLU A 69 16.42 -22.16 -8.09
C GLU A 69 15.32 -22.39 -7.05
N LEU A 70 14.05 -22.31 -7.48
CA LEU A 70 12.87 -22.38 -6.60
C LEU A 70 12.23 -23.77 -6.54
N ARG A 71 12.65 -24.72 -7.39
CA ARG A 71 12.10 -26.08 -7.38
C ARG A 71 12.40 -26.80 -6.05
N GLY A 72 11.39 -27.47 -5.50
CA GLY A 72 11.50 -28.15 -4.22
C GLY A 72 11.37 -27.23 -3.00
N LYS A 73 11.18 -25.92 -3.21
CA LYS A 73 10.94 -24.95 -2.14
C LYS A 73 9.47 -24.56 -2.07
N VAL A 74 9.02 -24.17 -0.89
CA VAL A 74 7.78 -23.41 -0.73
C VAL A 74 8.11 -21.95 -0.97
N VAL A 75 7.36 -21.28 -1.86
CA VAL A 75 7.66 -19.89 -2.24
C VAL A 75 6.49 -19.00 -1.84
N LEU A 76 6.78 -17.99 -1.02
CA LEU A 76 5.87 -16.89 -0.75
C LEU A 76 6.21 -15.76 -1.72
N VAL A 77 5.29 -15.47 -2.65
CA VAL A 77 5.40 -14.32 -3.56
C VAL A 77 4.52 -13.21 -3.02
N GLN A 78 5.11 -12.02 -2.81
CA GLN A 78 4.36 -10.86 -2.40
C GLN A 78 4.50 -9.71 -3.39
N PHE A 79 3.37 -9.26 -3.94
CA PHE A 79 3.29 -8.04 -4.73
C PHE A 79 3.17 -6.82 -3.84
N TRP A 80 4.00 -5.81 -4.10
CA TRP A 80 4.10 -4.63 -3.26
C TRP A 80 4.63 -3.40 -3.99
N THR A 81 4.43 -2.25 -3.38
CA THR A 81 5.16 -1.03 -3.68
C THR A 81 5.48 -0.29 -2.39
N TYR A 82 6.58 0.46 -2.31
CA TYR A 82 7.09 0.97 -1.04
C TYR A 82 6.29 2.13 -0.45
N THR A 83 5.39 2.74 -1.21
CA THR A 83 4.48 3.79 -0.70
C THR A 83 3.11 3.25 -0.28
N CYS A 84 2.83 1.97 -0.50
CA CYS A 84 1.55 1.37 -0.14
C CYS A 84 1.45 1.12 1.38
N VAL A 85 0.61 1.90 2.09
CA VAL A 85 0.43 1.75 3.55
C VAL A 85 -0.06 0.37 3.94
N ASN A 86 -0.95 -0.23 3.15
CA ASN A 86 -1.48 -1.57 3.41
C ASN A 86 -0.37 -2.62 3.34
N TRP A 87 0.59 -2.46 2.41
CA TRP A 87 1.77 -3.32 2.38
C TRP A 87 2.70 -3.08 3.57
N LEU A 88 2.95 -1.83 3.97
CA LEU A 88 3.79 -1.52 5.12
C LEU A 88 3.31 -2.22 6.39
N ARG A 89 2.00 -2.40 6.56
CA ARG A 89 1.41 -3.14 7.68
C ARG A 89 1.63 -4.66 7.58
N THR A 90 1.88 -5.21 6.40
CA THR A 90 2.22 -6.64 6.23
C THR A 90 3.69 -6.92 6.50
N LEU A 91 4.55 -5.91 6.40
CA LEU A 91 6.00 -6.07 6.44
C LEU A 91 6.56 -6.70 7.74
N PRO A 92 6.04 -6.39 8.95
CA PRO A 92 6.48 -7.07 10.17
C PRO A 92 6.29 -8.59 10.11
N TYR A 93 5.17 -9.06 9.55
CA TYR A 93 4.88 -10.48 9.38
C TYR A 93 5.81 -11.14 8.37
N LEU A 94 6.06 -10.48 7.23
CA LEU A 94 6.98 -11.00 6.21
C LEU A 94 8.40 -11.17 6.75
N ARG A 95 8.88 -10.19 7.53
CA ARG A 95 10.18 -10.30 8.18
C ARG A 95 10.21 -11.46 9.17
N ALA A 96 9.15 -11.62 9.97
CA ALA A 96 9.03 -12.69 10.94
C ALA A 96 8.95 -14.08 10.28
N TRP A 97 8.14 -14.23 9.22
CA TRP A 97 8.06 -15.49 8.48
C TRP A 97 9.36 -15.81 7.74
N THR A 98 10.01 -14.81 7.14
CA THR A 98 11.31 -15.00 6.50
C THR A 98 12.32 -15.55 7.51
N GLU A 99 12.41 -14.97 8.69
CA GLU A 99 13.36 -15.41 9.72
C GLU A 99 13.00 -16.79 10.27
N LYS A 100 11.72 -17.03 10.58
CA LYS A 100 11.26 -18.29 11.18
C LYS A 100 11.41 -19.50 10.26
N TYR A 101 11.19 -19.32 8.95
CA TYR A 101 11.06 -20.45 8.02
C TYR A 101 12.17 -20.55 6.97
N LYS A 102 13.17 -19.65 6.95
CA LYS A 102 14.27 -19.67 5.97
C LYS A 102 15.03 -21.00 5.93
N ASP A 103 15.27 -21.60 7.09
CA ASP A 103 16.00 -22.87 7.22
C ASP A 103 15.08 -24.09 7.04
N HIS A 104 13.77 -23.89 6.92
CA HIS A 104 12.76 -24.91 6.68
C HIS A 104 12.27 -24.95 5.22
N GLY A 105 12.96 -24.29 4.29
CA GLY A 105 12.68 -24.38 2.87
C GLY A 105 11.64 -23.37 2.36
N LEU A 106 11.27 -22.35 3.16
CA LEU A 106 10.53 -21.19 2.67
C LEU A 106 11.47 -20.21 1.95
N VAL A 107 11.09 -19.79 0.76
CA VAL A 107 11.71 -18.67 0.05
C VAL A 107 10.67 -17.55 -0.09
N VAL A 108 10.96 -16.37 0.46
CA VAL A 108 10.14 -15.17 0.25
C VAL A 108 10.69 -14.41 -0.94
N VAL A 109 9.83 -14.07 -1.89
CA VAL A 109 10.13 -13.24 -3.06
C VAL A 109 9.20 -12.05 -3.08
N GLY A 110 9.72 -10.86 -2.88
CA GLY A 110 8.97 -9.62 -3.10
C GLY A 110 8.94 -9.27 -4.58
N VAL A 111 7.77 -8.95 -5.12
CA VAL A 111 7.63 -8.41 -6.49
C VAL A 111 7.26 -6.94 -6.34
N HIS A 112 8.23 -6.07 -6.57
CA HIS A 112 8.02 -4.63 -6.54
C HIS A 112 7.44 -4.17 -7.87
N THR A 113 6.13 -3.89 -7.89
CA THR A 113 5.40 -3.38 -9.05
C THR A 113 4.99 -1.94 -8.75
N PRO A 114 5.50 -0.93 -9.48
CA PRO A 114 5.31 0.48 -9.14
C PRO A 114 3.87 0.93 -9.33
N GLU A 115 3.36 1.73 -8.41
CA GLU A 115 2.09 2.44 -8.57
C GLU A 115 2.29 3.82 -9.15
N PHE A 116 3.34 4.52 -8.71
CA PHE A 116 3.72 5.85 -9.19
C PHE A 116 4.98 5.79 -10.05
N GLU A 117 5.14 6.78 -10.94
CA GLU A 117 6.28 6.81 -11.87
C GLU A 117 7.64 6.84 -11.15
N PHE A 118 7.74 7.57 -10.04
CA PHE A 118 8.98 7.67 -9.24
C PHE A 118 9.38 6.34 -8.58
N GLU A 119 8.47 5.39 -8.43
CA GLU A 119 8.74 4.06 -7.89
C GLU A 119 9.47 3.14 -8.89
N LYS A 120 9.54 3.52 -10.16
CA LYS A 120 10.38 2.84 -11.16
C LYS A 120 11.86 3.12 -10.98
N ASN A 121 12.22 4.17 -10.23
CA ASN A 121 13.62 4.51 -9.99
C ASN A 121 14.24 3.51 -9.00
N LEU A 122 15.22 2.73 -9.47
CA LEU A 122 15.89 1.69 -8.67
C LEU A 122 16.60 2.23 -7.43
N ASP A 123 17.10 3.47 -7.45
CA ASP A 123 17.74 4.05 -6.27
C ASP A 123 16.73 4.38 -5.18
N ASN A 124 15.51 4.80 -5.56
CA ASN A 124 14.42 4.98 -4.60
C ASN A 124 14.03 3.63 -4.00
N VAL A 125 13.91 2.57 -4.82
CA VAL A 125 13.60 1.23 -4.33
C VAL A 125 14.70 0.71 -3.41
N ARG A 126 16.00 0.87 -3.77
CA ARG A 126 17.12 0.45 -2.90
C ARG A 126 17.12 1.18 -1.56
N ALA A 127 16.87 2.50 -1.57
CA ALA A 127 16.75 3.27 -0.33
C ALA A 127 15.60 2.74 0.54
N ALA A 128 14.43 2.51 -0.06
CA ALA A 128 13.27 1.94 0.63
C ALA A 128 13.56 0.55 1.21
N LEU A 129 14.20 -0.36 0.47
CA LEU A 129 14.57 -1.69 0.97
C LEU A 129 15.47 -1.60 2.22
N LYS A 130 16.43 -0.68 2.20
CA LYS A 130 17.35 -0.45 3.32
C LYS A 130 16.59 0.10 4.54
N ASP A 131 15.81 1.15 4.36
CA ASP A 131 15.09 1.83 5.44
C ASP A 131 14.04 0.91 6.09
N MET A 132 13.38 0.08 5.27
CA MET A 132 12.35 -0.88 5.68
C MET A 132 12.93 -2.24 6.08
N ARG A 133 14.25 -2.43 6.05
CA ARG A 133 14.95 -3.68 6.41
C ARG A 133 14.41 -4.89 5.65
N VAL A 134 14.18 -4.73 4.34
CA VAL A 134 13.82 -5.82 3.44
C VAL A 134 15.09 -6.52 2.96
N THR A 135 15.29 -7.76 3.39
CA THR A 135 16.51 -8.54 3.11
C THR A 135 16.27 -9.72 2.17
N TYR A 136 15.01 -10.13 1.99
CA TYR A 136 14.66 -11.21 1.07
C TYR A 136 14.79 -10.78 -0.41
N PRO A 137 14.88 -11.74 -1.35
CA PRO A 137 14.92 -11.48 -2.80
C PRO A 137 13.77 -10.57 -3.28
N VAL A 138 14.11 -9.62 -4.15
CA VAL A 138 13.12 -8.69 -4.73
C VAL A 138 13.26 -8.66 -6.25
N ALA A 139 12.20 -9.09 -6.94
CA ALA A 139 12.02 -8.92 -8.37
C ALA A 139 11.44 -7.53 -8.66
N ILE A 140 12.08 -6.77 -9.53
CA ILE A 140 11.59 -5.46 -10.00
C ILE A 140 10.70 -5.68 -11.21
N ASP A 141 9.45 -5.26 -11.11
CA ASP A 141 8.42 -5.48 -12.13
C ASP A 141 7.87 -4.14 -12.69
N SER A 142 8.78 -3.23 -13.07
CA SER A 142 8.40 -1.91 -13.61
C SER A 142 7.57 -1.99 -14.90
N SER A 143 7.64 -3.12 -15.61
CA SER A 143 6.86 -3.41 -16.82
C SER A 143 5.55 -4.14 -16.57
N TYR A 144 5.23 -4.50 -15.31
CA TYR A 144 4.06 -5.30 -14.93
C TYR A 144 3.99 -6.69 -15.60
N MET A 145 5.12 -7.23 -16.03
CA MET A 145 5.15 -8.56 -16.66
C MET A 145 4.88 -9.68 -15.66
N VAL A 146 5.53 -9.60 -14.48
CA VAL A 146 5.30 -10.56 -13.38
C VAL A 146 3.88 -10.41 -12.82
N TRP A 147 3.41 -9.16 -12.63
CA TRP A 147 2.06 -8.86 -12.23
C TRP A 147 1.01 -9.55 -13.13
N ARG A 148 1.16 -9.40 -14.43
CA ARG A 148 0.26 -10.04 -15.42
C ARG A 148 0.37 -11.56 -15.43
N ALA A 149 1.58 -12.10 -15.27
CA ALA A 149 1.81 -13.55 -15.24
C ALA A 149 1.08 -14.23 -14.06
N PHE A 150 0.98 -13.52 -12.93
CA PHE A 150 0.21 -13.98 -11.75
C PHE A 150 -1.27 -13.57 -11.79
N SER A 151 -1.75 -12.91 -12.85
CA SER A 151 -3.09 -12.33 -12.90
C SER A 151 -3.40 -11.49 -11.66
N ASN A 152 -2.39 -10.78 -11.14
CA ASN A 152 -2.53 -9.96 -9.93
C ASN A 152 -3.32 -8.68 -10.23
N ASN A 153 -4.02 -8.16 -9.21
CA ASN A 153 -4.86 -6.96 -9.33
C ASN A 153 -4.90 -6.10 -8.05
N ALA A 154 -4.03 -6.40 -7.07
CA ALA A 154 -4.03 -5.67 -5.79
C ALA A 154 -2.62 -5.50 -5.20
N TRP A 155 -2.43 -4.45 -4.40
CA TRP A 155 -1.33 -4.28 -3.46
C TRP A 155 -1.92 -4.12 -2.04
N PRO A 156 -1.32 -4.85 -1.07
CA PRO A 156 -0.45 -6.01 -1.26
C PRO A 156 -1.23 -7.21 -1.79
N ALA A 157 -0.51 -8.22 -2.29
CA ALA A 157 -1.07 -9.53 -2.59
C ALA A 157 -0.05 -10.61 -2.26
N VAL A 158 -0.51 -11.71 -1.65
CA VAL A 158 0.31 -12.87 -1.30
C VAL A 158 -0.12 -14.07 -2.12
N TYR A 159 0.85 -14.81 -2.65
CA TYR A 159 0.66 -16.11 -3.27
C TYR A 159 1.62 -17.12 -2.63
N LEU A 160 1.13 -18.30 -2.26
CA LEU A 160 1.98 -19.40 -1.83
C LEU A 160 2.04 -20.46 -2.92
N ILE A 161 3.25 -20.84 -3.27
CA ILE A 161 3.57 -21.83 -4.28
C ILE A 161 4.18 -23.05 -3.57
N ASP A 162 3.66 -24.26 -3.85
CA ASP A 162 4.16 -25.50 -3.27
C ASP A 162 5.50 -25.94 -3.91
N ALA A 163 6.15 -26.93 -3.31
CA ALA A 163 7.41 -27.48 -3.78
C ALA A 163 7.35 -28.06 -5.22
N ARG A 164 6.15 -28.27 -5.77
CA ARG A 164 5.90 -28.72 -7.14
C ARG A 164 5.67 -27.57 -8.11
N GLY A 165 5.69 -26.31 -7.63
CA GLY A 165 5.51 -25.11 -8.44
C GLY A 165 4.06 -24.70 -8.69
N ARG A 166 3.10 -25.21 -7.93
CA ARG A 166 1.67 -24.87 -8.07
C ARG A 166 1.26 -23.82 -7.02
N VAL A 167 0.47 -22.82 -7.43
CA VAL A 167 -0.18 -21.88 -6.49
C VAL A 167 -1.21 -22.64 -5.67
N ARG A 168 -1.09 -22.58 -4.35
CA ARG A 168 -1.95 -23.25 -3.38
C ARG A 168 -2.77 -22.31 -2.51
N TYR A 169 -2.33 -21.08 -2.38
CA TYR A 169 -2.98 -20.07 -1.58
C TYR A 169 -2.80 -18.71 -2.21
N ARG A 170 -3.80 -17.83 -2.09
CA ARG A 170 -3.77 -16.44 -2.51
C ARG A 170 -4.56 -15.59 -1.54
N HIS A 171 -3.98 -14.45 -1.13
CA HIS A 171 -4.68 -13.41 -0.38
C HIS A 171 -4.42 -12.04 -1.01
N LEU A 172 -5.47 -11.23 -1.18
CA LEU A 172 -5.43 -9.90 -1.77
C LEU A 172 -5.73 -8.85 -0.69
N GLY A 173 -4.86 -7.87 -0.54
CA GLY A 173 -4.93 -6.88 0.52
C GLY A 173 -4.10 -7.24 1.75
N GLU A 174 -4.21 -6.42 2.80
CA GLU A 174 -3.65 -6.68 4.12
C GLU A 174 -4.56 -7.60 4.95
N GLY A 175 -4.02 -8.19 6.04
CA GLY A 175 -4.77 -9.09 6.92
C GLY A 175 -4.53 -10.57 6.66
N GLU A 176 -5.39 -11.43 7.22
CA GLU A 176 -5.35 -12.89 7.11
C GLU A 176 -3.97 -13.50 7.46
N TYR A 177 -3.22 -12.86 8.38
CA TYR A 177 -1.84 -13.23 8.70
C TYR A 177 -1.76 -14.63 9.30
N GLU A 178 -2.69 -14.99 10.19
CA GLU A 178 -2.75 -16.31 10.82
C GLU A 178 -3.01 -17.39 9.77
N HIS A 179 -4.01 -17.20 8.90
CA HIS A 179 -4.31 -18.16 7.83
C HIS A 179 -3.16 -18.28 6.83
N THR A 180 -2.50 -17.17 6.50
CA THR A 180 -1.33 -17.19 5.63
C THR A 180 -0.19 -17.99 6.27
N GLU A 181 0.09 -17.82 7.56
CA GLU A 181 1.15 -18.57 8.24
C GLU A 181 0.80 -20.05 8.38
N GLN A 182 -0.45 -20.39 8.70
CA GLN A 182 -0.91 -21.79 8.72
C GLN A 182 -0.73 -22.46 7.36
N ALA A 183 -1.04 -21.75 6.26
CA ALA A 183 -0.81 -22.25 4.90
C ALA A 183 0.69 -22.45 4.59
N ILE A 184 1.57 -21.54 5.07
CA ILE A 184 3.02 -21.74 4.97
C ILE A 184 3.44 -23.03 5.68
N GLN A 185 3.03 -23.23 6.94
CA GLN A 185 3.37 -24.41 7.74
C GLN A 185 2.90 -25.70 7.08
N GLN A 186 1.65 -25.71 6.59
CA GLN A 186 1.10 -26.84 5.87
C GLN A 186 1.93 -27.21 4.63
N LEU A 187 2.25 -26.23 3.78
CA LEU A 187 3.01 -26.47 2.56
C LEU A 187 4.45 -26.93 2.84
N LEU A 188 5.08 -26.40 3.88
CA LEU A 188 6.41 -26.85 4.32
C LEU A 188 6.38 -28.31 4.79
N THR A 189 5.36 -28.70 5.54
CA THR A 189 5.15 -30.09 5.99
C THR A 189 4.91 -31.01 4.79
N GLU A 190 4.06 -30.60 3.82
CA GLU A 190 3.82 -31.33 2.57
C GLU A 190 5.10 -31.48 1.72
N ALA A 191 6.04 -30.53 1.82
CA ALA A 191 7.35 -30.60 1.17
C ALA A 191 8.37 -31.51 1.86
N GLY A 192 7.98 -32.16 2.97
CA GLY A 192 8.80 -33.13 3.71
C GLY A 192 9.64 -32.52 4.84
N ASN A 193 9.39 -31.29 5.25
CA ASN A 193 10.05 -30.69 6.40
C ASN A 193 9.33 -31.11 7.70
N ALA A 194 9.89 -32.09 8.40
CA ALA A 194 9.27 -32.66 9.61
C ALA A 194 9.30 -31.71 10.83
N ASP A 195 10.29 -30.83 10.90
CA ASP A 195 10.57 -29.98 12.06
C ASP A 195 10.06 -28.53 11.89
N VAL A 196 8.96 -28.35 11.16
CA VAL A 196 8.36 -27.01 11.04
C VAL A 196 7.83 -26.57 12.41
N ALA A 197 8.43 -25.52 12.97
CA ALA A 197 8.03 -24.97 14.26
C ALA A 197 6.54 -24.59 14.23
N GLY A 198 5.75 -25.21 15.08
CA GLY A 198 4.34 -24.86 15.30
C GLY A 198 4.19 -23.47 15.94
N GLY A 199 2.95 -23.04 16.08
CA GLY A 199 2.58 -21.74 16.61
C GLY A 199 2.69 -20.63 15.57
N LEU A 200 2.08 -19.50 15.85
CA LEU A 200 2.06 -18.34 14.98
C LEU A 200 3.09 -17.30 15.42
N VAL A 201 3.59 -16.48 14.49
CA VAL A 201 4.45 -15.36 14.85
C VAL A 201 3.64 -14.30 15.57
N SER A 202 4.26 -13.65 16.57
CA SER A 202 3.74 -12.46 17.20
C SER A 202 4.61 -11.29 16.81
N VAL A 203 4.01 -10.21 16.31
CA VAL A 203 4.72 -9.01 15.86
C VAL A 203 4.29 -7.79 16.66
N GLU A 204 5.25 -6.97 17.06
CA GLU A 204 5.01 -5.64 17.62
C GLU A 204 5.28 -4.59 16.55
N ALA A 205 4.20 -4.12 15.90
CA ALA A 205 4.29 -3.12 14.86
C ALA A 205 3.99 -1.71 15.41
N ARG A 206 4.74 -0.71 14.97
CA ARG A 206 4.62 0.69 15.40
C ARG A 206 4.64 1.63 14.19
N GLY A 207 4.22 2.88 14.40
CA GLY A 207 4.20 3.88 13.32
C GLY A 207 3.36 3.39 12.15
N VAL A 208 3.84 3.55 10.94
CA VAL A 208 3.13 3.18 9.70
C VAL A 208 2.89 1.67 9.55
N GLU A 209 3.66 0.84 10.26
CA GLU A 209 3.52 -0.61 10.23
C GLU A 209 2.42 -1.14 11.17
N ALA A 210 1.93 -0.31 12.11
CA ALA A 210 0.87 -0.71 13.04
C ALA A 210 -0.44 -0.96 12.30
N ALA A 211 -1.19 -1.97 12.76
CA ALA A 211 -2.48 -2.34 12.17
C ALA A 211 -3.43 -1.13 12.03
N ALA A 212 -4.22 -1.10 10.96
CA ALA A 212 -5.23 -0.07 10.77
C ALA A 212 -6.33 -0.16 11.84
N ASP A 213 -6.93 0.98 12.21
CA ASP A 213 -8.16 1.02 13.00
C ASP A 213 -9.37 0.90 12.06
N LEU A 214 -9.59 -0.31 11.54
CA LEU A 214 -10.66 -0.58 10.58
C LEU A 214 -12.06 -0.30 11.15
N ALA A 215 -12.23 -0.39 12.47
CA ALA A 215 -13.51 -0.14 13.14
C ALA A 215 -13.93 1.33 13.04
N SER A 216 -12.96 2.24 13.07
CA SER A 216 -13.18 3.68 12.98
C SER A 216 -12.93 4.25 11.58
N LEU A 217 -12.47 3.45 10.62
CA LEU A 217 -12.08 3.93 9.29
C LEU A 217 -13.30 4.24 8.40
N ARG A 218 -13.46 5.53 7.99
CA ARG A 218 -14.50 5.97 7.04
C ARG A 218 -13.94 6.78 5.86
N SER A 219 -12.63 7.00 5.86
CA SER A 219 -11.93 7.68 4.76
C SER A 219 -11.12 6.67 3.98
N GLY A 220 -11.40 6.52 2.71
CA GLY A 220 -10.65 5.67 1.79
C GLY A 220 -9.48 6.40 1.15
N GLU A 221 -8.60 5.65 0.50
CA GLU A 221 -7.52 6.18 -0.32
C GLU A 221 -8.05 7.19 -1.35
N ASN A 222 -7.33 8.29 -1.53
CA ASN A 222 -7.70 9.33 -2.49
C ASN A 222 -6.47 9.89 -3.21
N TYR A 223 -6.44 9.76 -4.51
CA TYR A 223 -5.40 10.30 -5.37
C TYR A 223 -5.61 11.79 -5.63
N LEU A 224 -4.52 12.54 -5.77
CA LEU A 224 -4.59 14.00 -5.92
C LEU A 224 -4.45 14.44 -7.38
N GLY A 225 -3.86 13.61 -8.23
CA GLY A 225 -3.77 13.88 -9.67
C GLY A 225 -5.14 13.92 -10.35
N SER A 226 -5.27 14.72 -11.40
CA SER A 226 -6.57 15.00 -12.06
C SER A 226 -7.24 13.78 -12.69
N GLU A 227 -6.47 12.72 -13.01
CA GLU A 227 -6.99 11.51 -13.66
C GLU A 227 -7.74 10.59 -12.69
N ARG A 228 -7.28 10.50 -11.43
CA ARG A 228 -7.81 9.54 -10.46
C ARG A 228 -8.46 10.20 -9.24
N THR A 229 -8.41 11.52 -9.13
CA THR A 229 -8.91 12.22 -7.94
C THR A 229 -10.42 12.15 -7.81
N GLU A 230 -10.88 11.95 -6.58
CA GLU A 230 -12.29 12.05 -6.19
C GLU A 230 -12.47 13.22 -5.21
N ASN A 231 -13.70 13.79 -5.17
CA ASN A 231 -14.12 14.78 -4.17
C ASN A 231 -13.25 16.04 -4.08
N PHE A 232 -12.62 16.45 -5.18
CA PHE A 232 -11.88 17.71 -5.25
C PHE A 232 -12.84 18.89 -5.18
N ALA A 233 -12.71 19.75 -4.17
CA ALA A 233 -13.68 20.76 -3.81
C ALA A 233 -13.21 22.21 -3.99
N SER A 234 -11.98 22.46 -4.50
CA SER A 234 -11.57 23.84 -4.78
C SER A 234 -12.49 24.50 -5.80
N PRO A 235 -12.97 25.74 -5.56
CA PRO A 235 -13.72 26.50 -6.54
C PRO A 235 -13.00 26.60 -7.89
N GLY A 236 -13.73 26.39 -8.99
CA GLY A 236 -13.18 26.35 -10.34
C GLY A 236 -12.76 24.96 -10.81
N GLY A 237 -12.86 23.92 -9.95
CA GLY A 237 -12.65 22.51 -10.32
C GLY A 237 -11.21 22.16 -10.67
N LYS A 238 -11.04 20.99 -11.29
CA LYS A 238 -9.74 20.40 -11.64
C LYS A 238 -8.96 21.25 -12.66
N GLY A 239 -7.64 21.28 -12.51
CA GLY A 239 -6.74 22.07 -13.35
C GLY A 239 -6.27 21.42 -14.65
N TYR A 240 -6.35 20.10 -14.76
CA TYR A 240 -5.94 19.32 -15.94
C TYR A 240 -4.56 19.69 -16.51
N GLY A 241 -3.54 19.71 -15.65
CA GLY A 241 -2.16 20.04 -16.00
C GLY A 241 -1.86 21.55 -16.05
N GLN A 242 -2.85 22.41 -15.88
CA GLN A 242 -2.64 23.85 -15.89
C GLN A 242 -2.28 24.39 -14.51
N ARG A 243 -1.36 25.35 -14.49
CA ARG A 243 -1.04 26.12 -13.30
C ARG A 243 -2.19 27.07 -12.96
N ARG A 244 -2.67 27.02 -11.71
CA ARG A 244 -3.78 27.84 -11.22
C ARG A 244 -3.58 28.29 -9.77
N ALA A 245 -4.17 29.43 -9.40
CA ALA A 245 -4.35 29.84 -8.03
C ALA A 245 -5.65 29.23 -7.50
N TYR A 246 -5.54 28.38 -6.48
CA TYR A 246 -6.68 27.72 -5.85
C TYR A 246 -7.04 28.35 -4.50
N ARG A 247 -8.26 28.08 -4.05
CA ARG A 247 -8.75 28.44 -2.73
C ARG A 247 -9.47 27.25 -2.09
N VAL A 248 -9.33 27.11 -0.77
CA VAL A 248 -10.14 26.17 0.01
C VAL A 248 -11.53 26.78 0.21
N PRO A 249 -12.62 26.05 0.02
CA PRO A 249 -13.96 26.53 0.36
C PRO A 249 -14.10 26.67 1.88
N ASP A 250 -15.06 27.47 2.35
CA ASP A 250 -15.30 27.72 3.77
C ASP A 250 -15.61 26.44 4.56
N ARG A 251 -16.16 25.42 3.91
CA ARG A 251 -16.49 24.12 4.50
C ARG A 251 -16.21 22.98 3.53
N LEU A 252 -15.53 21.95 4.02
CA LEU A 252 -15.35 20.68 3.32
C LEU A 252 -16.33 19.62 3.87
N ALA A 253 -16.98 18.88 2.99
CA ALA A 253 -17.70 17.67 3.37
C ALA A 253 -16.70 16.54 3.70
N LEU A 254 -17.16 15.49 4.40
CA LEU A 254 -16.30 14.32 4.68
C LEU A 254 -15.75 13.72 3.38
N ASN A 255 -14.47 13.35 3.39
CA ASN A 255 -13.71 12.84 2.25
C ASN A 255 -13.52 13.82 1.09
N HIS A 256 -13.81 15.12 1.31
CA HIS A 256 -13.50 16.17 0.35
C HIS A 256 -12.16 16.82 0.67
N TRP A 257 -11.47 17.25 -0.38
CA TRP A 257 -10.19 17.93 -0.27
C TRP A 257 -10.09 19.13 -1.21
N ALA A 258 -9.19 20.04 -0.90
CA ALA A 258 -9.00 21.26 -1.66
C ALA A 258 -7.56 21.76 -1.59
N LEU A 259 -7.17 22.57 -2.56
CA LEU A 259 -5.92 23.30 -2.63
C LEU A 259 -6.09 24.77 -2.27
N ARG A 260 -5.04 25.35 -1.69
CA ARG A 260 -4.87 26.80 -1.56
C ARG A 260 -3.49 27.20 -2.05
N GLY A 261 -3.38 28.27 -2.83
CA GLY A 261 -2.12 28.76 -3.37
C GLY A 261 -1.95 28.42 -4.84
N ASP A 262 -0.74 28.52 -5.33
CA ASP A 262 -0.38 28.38 -6.74
C ASP A 262 0.08 26.95 -7.03
N TRP A 263 -0.79 26.16 -7.64
CA TRP A 263 -0.56 24.73 -7.90
C TRP A 263 -0.76 24.37 -9.36
N THR A 264 -0.06 23.32 -9.79
CA THR A 264 -0.33 22.58 -11.03
C THR A 264 -0.91 21.22 -10.64
N GLN A 265 -2.14 20.90 -11.08
CA GLN A 265 -2.74 19.57 -10.91
C GLN A 265 -2.47 18.75 -12.16
N ALA A 266 -1.38 17.97 -12.14
CA ALA A 266 -1.01 17.03 -13.20
C ALA A 266 -1.92 15.78 -13.19
N GLY A 267 -1.76 14.87 -14.15
CA GLY A 267 -2.51 13.63 -14.24
C GLY A 267 -2.40 12.77 -12.98
N GLY A 268 -1.18 12.53 -12.49
CA GLY A 268 -0.88 11.64 -11.37
C GLY A 268 -0.62 12.33 -10.03
N PHE A 269 -0.45 13.66 -9.96
CA PHE A 269 -0.05 14.39 -8.75
C PHE A 269 -0.47 15.86 -8.77
N VAL A 270 -0.28 16.56 -7.66
CA VAL A 270 -0.33 18.02 -7.58
C VAL A 270 1.06 18.55 -7.24
N ALA A 271 1.52 19.58 -7.95
CA ALA A 271 2.81 20.23 -7.73
C ALA A 271 2.64 21.67 -7.24
N LEU A 272 3.34 22.04 -6.16
CA LEU A 272 3.33 23.39 -5.62
C LEU A 272 4.33 24.29 -6.35
N ASN A 273 3.83 25.37 -6.97
CA ASN A 273 4.65 26.28 -7.75
C ASN A 273 5.23 27.45 -6.93
N LYS A 274 4.58 27.85 -5.84
CA LYS A 274 5.02 28.94 -4.95
C LYS A 274 4.90 28.55 -3.49
N PRO A 275 5.76 29.04 -2.59
CA PRO A 275 5.69 28.76 -1.15
C PRO A 275 4.32 29.09 -0.55
N ASN A 276 4.07 28.56 0.64
CA ASN A 276 2.85 28.77 1.46
C ASN A 276 1.57 28.24 0.79
N GLY A 277 1.70 27.22 -0.06
CA GLY A 277 0.56 26.46 -0.56
C GLY A 277 0.07 25.45 0.44
N ARG A 278 -1.25 25.16 0.43
CA ARG A 278 -1.88 24.21 1.34
C ARG A 278 -2.67 23.16 0.61
N ILE A 279 -2.76 21.98 1.23
CA ILE A 279 -3.76 20.95 0.94
C ILE A 279 -4.62 20.82 2.19
N ALA A 280 -5.94 20.93 2.05
CA ALA A 280 -6.92 20.69 3.11
C ALA A 280 -7.71 19.43 2.80
N TYR A 281 -7.98 18.58 3.79
CA TYR A 281 -8.75 17.35 3.67
C TYR A 281 -9.66 17.16 4.89
N ARG A 282 -10.95 16.86 4.70
CA ARG A 282 -11.82 16.46 5.81
C ARG A 282 -11.90 14.94 5.86
N PHE A 283 -11.48 14.35 6.97
CA PHE A 283 -11.30 12.91 7.11
C PHE A 283 -11.93 12.35 8.40
N HIS A 284 -12.12 11.02 8.42
CA HIS A 284 -12.50 10.24 9.59
C HIS A 284 -11.68 8.93 9.60
N ALA A 285 -10.58 8.96 10.32
CA ALA A 285 -9.67 7.84 10.51
C ALA A 285 -8.73 8.13 11.68
N ARG A 286 -8.08 7.12 12.24
CA ARG A 286 -7.01 7.32 13.23
C ARG A 286 -5.78 7.94 12.58
N ASP A 287 -5.36 7.42 11.44
CA ASP A 287 -4.13 7.83 10.77
C ASP A 287 -4.41 8.62 9.49
N VAL A 288 -3.59 9.65 9.23
CA VAL A 288 -3.51 10.33 7.93
C VAL A 288 -2.09 10.19 7.41
N ASN A 289 -1.97 9.60 6.25
CA ASN A 289 -0.71 9.48 5.53
C ASN A 289 -0.83 10.20 4.18
N LEU A 290 0.29 10.74 3.69
CA LEU A 290 0.40 11.36 2.39
C LEU A 290 1.63 10.84 1.65
N VAL A 291 1.43 10.31 0.45
CA VAL A 291 2.52 10.03 -0.48
C VAL A 291 2.92 11.34 -1.14
N MET A 292 4.15 11.77 -0.88
CA MET A 292 4.69 13.02 -1.42
C MET A 292 6.21 12.95 -1.58
N GLY A 293 6.77 13.91 -2.32
CA GLY A 293 8.21 14.03 -2.50
C GLY A 293 8.63 15.38 -3.04
N PRO A 294 9.92 15.72 -2.99
CA PRO A 294 10.41 16.90 -3.69
C PRO A 294 10.41 16.64 -5.20
N ALA A 295 10.00 17.65 -5.99
CA ALA A 295 10.03 17.59 -7.46
C ALA A 295 11.46 17.42 -8.02
N VAL A 296 12.46 17.91 -7.27
CA VAL A 296 13.88 17.75 -7.60
C VAL A 296 14.55 16.95 -6.49
N ARG A 297 15.11 15.80 -6.86
CA ARG A 297 15.81 14.91 -5.93
C ARG A 297 16.95 15.65 -5.20
N GLY A 298 17.02 15.42 -3.88
CA GLY A 298 18.01 16.06 -3.01
C GLY A 298 17.57 17.40 -2.42
N ASN A 299 16.47 17.98 -2.92
CA ASN A 299 15.87 19.13 -2.28
C ASN A 299 15.07 18.72 -1.04
N ALA A 300 14.91 19.66 -0.12
CA ALA A 300 14.07 19.53 1.05
C ALA A 300 12.94 20.56 1.00
N VAL A 301 11.72 20.16 1.34
CA VAL A 301 10.56 21.05 1.42
C VAL A 301 10.00 21.00 2.83
N ARG A 302 10.08 22.12 3.55
CA ARG A 302 9.52 22.23 4.91
C ARG A 302 8.00 22.37 4.83
N PHE A 303 7.33 21.75 5.78
CA PHE A 303 5.88 21.87 5.90
C PHE A 303 5.42 21.99 7.34
N ARG A 304 4.17 22.39 7.53
CA ARG A 304 3.47 22.39 8.82
C ARG A 304 2.09 21.77 8.68
N VAL A 305 1.73 20.91 9.64
CA VAL A 305 0.42 20.26 9.73
C VAL A 305 -0.44 20.92 10.79
N LEU A 306 -1.72 21.06 10.51
CA LEU A 306 -2.76 21.49 11.44
C LEU A 306 -3.92 20.50 11.42
N VAL A 307 -4.58 20.34 12.57
CA VAL A 307 -5.85 19.62 12.71
C VAL A 307 -6.87 20.56 13.32
N ASP A 308 -7.99 20.79 12.61
CA ASP A 308 -9.01 21.79 12.96
C ASP A 308 -8.43 23.19 13.24
N GLY A 309 -7.44 23.58 12.43
CA GLY A 309 -6.74 24.85 12.55
C GLY A 309 -5.78 24.98 13.74
N LYS A 310 -5.53 23.90 14.49
CA LYS A 310 -4.63 23.87 15.67
C LYS A 310 -3.43 22.94 15.40
N LEU A 311 -2.38 23.11 16.20
CA LEU A 311 -1.23 22.21 16.18
C LEU A 311 -1.66 20.78 16.56
N PRO A 312 -1.07 19.73 15.97
CA PRO A 312 -1.46 18.35 16.22
C PRO A 312 -1.18 17.89 17.65
N GLY A 313 -0.18 18.45 18.34
CA GLY A 313 0.23 18.01 19.66
C GLY A 313 0.49 16.51 19.71
N ALA A 314 -0.07 15.80 20.68
CA ALA A 314 0.08 14.34 20.83
C ALA A 314 -0.54 13.52 19.67
N ALA A 315 -1.32 14.12 18.77
CA ALA A 315 -1.86 13.45 17.60
C ALA A 315 -0.93 13.53 16.37
N HIS A 316 0.32 13.98 16.53
CA HIS A 316 1.29 13.97 15.44
C HIS A 316 1.64 12.55 14.98
N GLY A 317 1.90 12.38 13.69
CA GLY A 317 2.46 11.16 13.12
C GLY A 317 3.98 11.10 13.29
N VAL A 318 4.61 10.00 12.84
CA VAL A 318 6.08 9.79 13.01
C VAL A 318 6.93 10.75 12.17
N ASP A 319 6.37 11.38 11.15
CA ASP A 319 7.08 12.32 10.26
C ASP A 319 6.83 13.80 10.61
N VAL A 320 6.24 14.06 11.76
CA VAL A 320 5.83 15.39 12.22
C VAL A 320 6.14 15.53 13.69
N ASP A 321 6.56 16.72 14.14
CA ASP A 321 6.71 17.02 15.56
C ASP A 321 5.37 17.51 16.19
N GLU A 322 5.34 17.68 17.52
CA GLU A 322 4.16 18.17 18.26
C GLU A 322 3.69 19.57 17.80
N GLN A 323 4.59 20.36 17.24
CA GLN A 323 4.33 21.68 16.67
C GLN A 323 3.83 21.60 15.22
N GLY A 324 3.70 20.39 14.68
CA GLY A 324 3.22 20.13 13.33
C GLY A 324 4.27 20.29 12.25
N ASN A 325 5.55 20.53 12.59
CA ASN A 325 6.59 20.73 11.58
C ASN A 325 7.12 19.39 11.06
N GLY A 326 7.43 19.35 9.78
CA GLY A 326 8.09 18.25 9.12
C GLY A 326 8.86 18.70 7.89
N THR A 327 9.58 17.77 7.26
CA THR A 327 10.37 18.05 6.05
C THR A 327 10.23 16.90 5.06
N VAL A 328 9.88 17.24 3.83
CA VAL A 328 9.87 16.31 2.70
C VAL A 328 11.28 16.21 2.15
N THR A 329 11.89 15.03 2.23
CA THR A 329 13.28 14.81 1.79
C THR A 329 13.41 13.75 0.69
N GLY A 330 12.35 12.98 0.45
CA GLY A 330 12.31 11.92 -0.56
C GLY A 330 10.88 11.57 -0.97
N GLN A 331 10.75 10.87 -2.07
CA GLN A 331 9.45 10.40 -2.60
C GLN A 331 9.05 9.13 -1.85
N ARG A 332 8.21 9.29 -0.83
CA ARG A 332 7.74 8.19 0.03
C ARG A 332 6.39 8.52 0.69
N LEU A 333 5.86 7.57 1.44
CA LEU A 333 4.75 7.80 2.34
C LEU A 333 5.24 8.50 3.61
N TYR A 334 4.48 9.50 4.06
CA TYR A 334 4.67 10.23 5.31
C TYR A 334 3.45 10.03 6.19
N GLN A 335 3.65 9.57 7.43
CA GLN A 335 2.58 9.52 8.43
C GLN A 335 2.51 10.85 9.16
N LEU A 336 1.45 11.59 8.92
CA LEU A 336 1.31 12.99 9.34
C LEU A 336 0.50 13.12 10.64
N ILE A 337 -0.54 12.30 10.80
CA ILE A 337 -1.42 12.29 11.97
C ILE A 337 -1.62 10.86 12.45
N ARG A 338 -1.71 10.72 13.79
CA ARG A 338 -2.26 9.57 14.49
C ARG A 338 -3.12 10.04 15.66
N GLN A 339 -4.42 10.04 15.48
CA GLN A 339 -5.37 10.46 16.52
C GLN A 339 -5.44 9.43 17.66
N SER A 340 -5.62 9.92 18.88
CA SER A 340 -6.10 9.09 20.00
C SER A 340 -7.63 8.94 19.97
N GLN A 341 -8.15 7.92 20.61
CA GLN A 341 -9.59 7.71 20.76
C GLN A 341 -10.24 8.82 21.60
N PRO A 342 -11.50 9.23 21.35
CA PRO A 342 -12.37 8.74 20.27
C PRO A 342 -12.00 9.33 18.89
N ILE A 343 -12.09 8.51 17.83
CA ILE A 343 -11.89 8.99 16.46
C ILE A 343 -13.13 9.75 16.00
N THR A 344 -12.91 10.94 15.47
CA THR A 344 -13.98 11.85 14.99
C THR A 344 -13.62 12.45 13.64
N ASP A 345 -14.61 13.05 12.96
CA ASP A 345 -14.37 13.86 11.77
C ASP A 345 -13.47 15.05 12.11
N ARG A 346 -12.38 15.20 11.35
CA ARG A 346 -11.44 16.31 11.52
C ARG A 346 -11.11 16.95 10.17
N GLN A 347 -10.71 18.21 10.23
CA GLN A 347 -10.10 18.88 9.07
C GLN A 347 -8.59 18.86 9.23
N PHE A 348 -7.93 18.15 8.35
CA PHE A 348 -6.48 18.13 8.19
C PHE A 348 -6.05 19.25 7.24
N GLU A 349 -4.96 19.95 7.56
CA GLU A 349 -4.29 20.88 6.65
C GLU A 349 -2.78 20.65 6.70
N ILE A 350 -2.15 20.65 5.53
CA ILE A 350 -0.69 20.70 5.39
C ILE A 350 -0.33 21.96 4.61
N GLU A 351 0.51 22.80 5.19
CA GLU A 351 1.06 24.01 4.58
C GLU A 351 2.53 23.77 4.24
N PHE A 352 2.88 23.91 2.98
CA PHE A 352 4.26 23.80 2.51
C PHE A 352 4.92 25.17 2.52
N LEU A 353 5.95 25.34 3.36
CA LEU A 353 6.64 26.61 3.56
C LEU A 353 7.58 26.92 2.39
N ASP A 354 8.01 25.90 1.65
CA ASP A 354 8.84 26.03 0.45
C ASP A 354 8.07 25.48 -0.75
N SER A 355 8.43 25.91 -1.97
CA SER A 355 7.87 25.39 -3.23
C SER A 355 8.54 24.07 -3.64
N GLY A 356 7.99 23.41 -4.69
CA GLY A 356 8.61 22.24 -5.30
C GLY A 356 8.31 20.92 -4.62
N VAL A 357 7.20 20.80 -3.88
CA VAL A 357 6.64 19.51 -3.47
C VAL A 357 5.72 18.98 -4.57
N GLU A 358 5.73 17.67 -4.74
CA GLU A 358 4.73 16.88 -5.46
C GLU A 358 3.99 15.99 -4.46
N ALA A 359 2.65 16.03 -4.47
CA ALA A 359 1.81 15.19 -3.62
C ALA A 359 0.90 14.30 -4.49
N PHE A 360 0.81 13.01 -4.14
CA PHE A 360 0.27 11.96 -5.00
C PHE A 360 -1.05 11.37 -4.48
N ALA A 361 -1.07 10.88 -3.24
CA ALA A 361 -2.24 10.23 -2.68
C ALA A 361 -2.28 10.35 -1.16
N PHE A 362 -3.49 10.55 -0.61
CA PHE A 362 -3.78 10.32 0.81
C PHE A 362 -4.17 8.87 1.04
N THR A 363 -3.68 8.31 2.15
CA THR A 363 -4.14 7.02 2.68
C THR A 363 -4.44 7.15 4.17
N PHE A 364 -5.30 6.30 4.67
CA PHE A 364 -5.82 6.37 6.02
C PHE A 364 -5.74 5.00 6.73
N GLY A 365 -5.89 5.00 8.09
CA GLY A 365 -5.85 3.75 8.83
C GLY A 365 -6.21 3.82 10.31
#